data_c5df04f2050ce813348ccf44b3cda0ea
#
_entry.id   c5df04f2050ce813348ccf44b3cda0ea
#
_cell.length_a   1.000
_cell.length_b   1.000
_cell.length_c   1.000
_cell.angle_alpha   90.00
_cell.angle_beta   90.00
_cell.angle_gamma   90.00
#
_symmetry.space_group_name_H-M   'P 1'
#
loop_
_entity.id
_entity.type
_entity.pdbx_description
1 polymer ?
#
loop_
_entity_poly.entity_id
_entity_poly.type
_entity_poly.pdbx_seq_one_letter_code
_entity_poly.pdbx_strand_id
1 'polypeptide(L)'
;MTGEISQLNISRGGIPKREIPDAKLTPLGLEGDSWEHPSIHGGPNQALLLIGQEVLAELNALGYRLFPGALGENLTTSQLDYSGMQAGQSFRIGSQCEIELTKLREPCRTLDVYNTAGLDKIQKLLKLAGRGGWYARVLKPGLLFPGDKITFLAQVV
;
A
#
# COMPACT_ATOMS: atom_id res chain seq x y z
N MET A 1 -6.38 11.78 -12.77
CA MET A 1 -6.26 10.38 -12.34
C MET A 1 -6.95 10.22 -11.01
N THR A 2 -7.88 9.28 -10.93
CA THR A 2 -8.66 9.04 -9.72
C THR A 2 -8.82 7.54 -9.51
N GLY A 3 -8.54 7.08 -8.30
CA GLY A 3 -8.83 5.74 -7.83
C GLY A 3 -9.62 5.81 -6.54
N GLU A 4 -9.69 4.72 -5.83
CA GLU A 4 -10.36 4.70 -4.53
C GLU A 4 -9.74 3.65 -3.61
N ILE A 5 -9.98 3.82 -2.31
CA ILE A 5 -9.65 2.80 -1.31
C ILE A 5 -10.66 1.67 -1.44
N SER A 6 -10.19 0.45 -1.72
CA SER A 6 -11.04 -0.74 -1.68
C SER A 6 -11.03 -1.37 -0.28
N GLN A 7 -9.92 -1.31 0.43
CA GLN A 7 -9.82 -1.85 1.79
C GLN A 7 -8.72 -1.17 2.59
N LEU A 8 -8.96 -0.97 3.88
CA LEU A 8 -7.99 -0.46 4.85
C LEU A 8 -7.50 -1.62 5.71
N ASN A 9 -6.20 -1.72 5.93
CA ASN A 9 -5.59 -2.84 6.64
C ASN A 9 -4.55 -2.40 7.64
N ILE A 10 -4.55 -3.06 8.81
CA ILE A 10 -3.55 -2.88 9.84
C ILE A 10 -3.11 -4.22 10.41
N SER A 11 -1.98 -4.24 11.11
CA SER A 11 -1.52 -5.40 11.89
C SER A 11 -0.76 -4.93 13.13
N ARG A 12 -0.52 -5.86 14.05
CA ARG A 12 0.32 -5.63 15.22
C ARG A 12 1.80 -5.84 14.92
N GLY A 13 2.14 -6.01 13.68
CA GLY A 13 3.47 -6.31 13.16
C GLY A 13 3.41 -7.46 12.16
N GLY A 14 4.22 -7.36 11.10
CA GLY A 14 4.28 -8.38 10.07
C GLY A 14 3.07 -8.45 9.16
N ILE A 15 3.02 -9.50 8.38
CA ILE A 15 1.99 -9.79 7.40
C ILE A 15 1.23 -11.06 7.79
N PRO A 16 -0.02 -11.20 7.33
CA PRO A 16 -0.82 -10.22 6.58
C PRO A 16 -1.33 -9.11 7.49
N LYS A 17 -1.65 -7.98 6.88
CA LYS A 17 -2.48 -6.97 7.53
C LYS A 17 -3.94 -7.32 7.33
N ARG A 18 -4.78 -6.93 8.29
CA ARG A 18 -6.20 -7.32 8.31
C ARG A 18 -7.10 -6.11 8.18
N GLU A 19 -8.25 -6.33 7.58
CA GLU A 19 -9.25 -5.31 7.32
C GLU A 19 -9.74 -4.61 8.59
N ILE A 20 -9.89 -3.28 8.50
CA ILE A 20 -10.60 -2.46 9.46
C ILE A 20 -11.67 -1.65 8.73
N PRO A 21 -12.81 -1.34 9.40
CA PRO A 21 -13.93 -0.66 8.73
C PRO A 21 -13.67 0.80 8.40
N ASP A 22 -12.82 1.45 9.17
CA ASP A 22 -12.40 2.83 8.98
C ASP A 22 -11.08 3.05 9.70
N ALA A 23 -10.40 4.14 9.41
CA ALA A 23 -9.09 4.41 10.01
C ALA A 23 -8.89 5.89 10.28
N LYS A 24 -8.12 6.18 11.34
CA LYS A 24 -7.57 7.50 11.57
C LYS A 24 -6.15 7.52 11.01
N LEU A 25 -5.93 8.38 10.03
CA LEU A 25 -4.60 8.59 9.47
C LEU A 25 -3.85 9.59 10.33
N THR A 26 -2.67 9.19 10.80
CA THR A 26 -1.76 10.01 11.60
C THR A 26 -0.45 10.21 10.84
N PRO A 27 0.43 11.14 11.27
CA PRO A 27 1.73 11.30 10.63
C PRO A 27 2.58 10.02 10.59
N LEU A 28 2.31 9.04 11.44
CA LEU A 28 3.03 7.76 11.47
C LEU A 28 2.28 6.63 10.76
N GLY A 29 1.15 6.92 10.17
CA GLY A 29 0.33 5.93 9.45
C GLY A 29 -1.04 5.76 10.07
N LEU A 30 -1.67 4.60 9.80
CA LEU A 30 -2.99 4.30 10.33
C LEU A 30 -2.89 4.00 11.83
N GLU A 31 -3.77 4.61 12.63
CA GLU A 31 -3.83 4.35 14.07
C GLU A 31 -4.09 2.86 14.31
N GLY A 32 -3.30 2.28 15.23
CA GLY A 32 -3.38 0.86 15.56
C GLY A 32 -2.47 -0.04 14.73
N ASP A 33 -1.86 0.49 13.68
CA ASP A 33 -0.92 -0.27 12.87
C ASP A 33 0.45 -0.32 13.56
N SER A 34 1.18 -1.42 13.33
CA SER A 34 2.53 -1.61 13.84
C SER A 34 3.39 -2.31 12.80
N TRP A 35 4.71 -2.29 13.01
CA TRP A 35 5.67 -2.93 12.12
C TRP A 35 6.48 -3.97 12.90
N GLU A 36 6.77 -5.09 12.24
CA GLU A 36 7.60 -6.14 12.85
C GLU A 36 9.04 -5.67 13.06
N HIS A 37 9.55 -4.87 12.11
CA HIS A 37 10.89 -4.31 12.15
C HIS A 37 10.85 -2.79 11.98
N PRO A 38 10.54 -2.03 13.06
CA PRO A 38 10.33 -0.58 12.95
C PRO A 38 11.55 0.20 12.42
N SER A 39 12.76 -0.32 12.61
CA SER A 39 13.98 0.31 12.09
C SER A 39 14.13 0.16 10.57
N ILE A 40 13.45 -0.81 9.97
CA ILE A 40 13.50 -1.10 8.53
C ILE A 40 12.21 -0.67 7.84
N HIS A 41 11.07 -0.93 8.50
CA HIS A 41 9.74 -0.63 8.00
C HIS A 41 9.09 0.43 8.87
N GLY A 42 8.22 1.23 8.28
CA GLY A 42 7.52 2.27 9.01
C GLY A 42 8.31 3.56 9.13
N GLY A 43 7.88 4.43 10.05
CA GLY A 43 8.40 5.78 10.20
C GLY A 43 7.72 6.77 9.26
N PRO A 44 8.03 8.10 9.38
CA PRO A 44 7.29 9.13 8.65
C PRO A 44 7.32 8.98 7.12
N ASN A 45 8.44 8.50 6.56
CA ASN A 45 8.57 8.36 5.10
C ASN A 45 8.01 7.03 4.57
N GLN A 46 7.58 6.14 5.45
CA GLN A 46 6.97 4.86 5.14
C GLN A 46 5.72 4.66 5.99
N ALA A 47 4.98 5.74 6.21
CA ALA A 47 3.80 5.71 7.07
C ALA A 47 2.68 4.83 6.49
N LEU A 48 2.58 4.79 5.17
CA LEU A 48 1.61 3.98 4.44
C LEU A 48 2.28 3.21 3.33
N LEU A 49 1.75 2.02 3.05
CA LEU A 49 2.03 1.27 1.83
C LEU A 49 0.73 1.13 1.04
N LEU A 50 0.78 1.49 -0.24
CA LEU A 50 -0.35 1.39 -1.17
C LEU A 50 -0.07 0.32 -2.21
N ILE A 51 -1.03 -0.58 -2.46
CA ILE A 51 -0.97 -1.58 -3.52
C ILE A 51 -2.33 -1.68 -4.18
N GLY A 52 -2.36 -1.79 -5.50
CA GLY A 52 -3.60 -1.98 -6.24
C GLY A 52 -4.17 -3.39 -6.08
N GLN A 53 -5.47 -3.50 -5.89
CA GLN A 53 -6.13 -4.81 -5.88
C GLN A 53 -5.92 -5.54 -7.21
N GLU A 54 -5.71 -4.80 -8.29
CA GLU A 54 -5.43 -5.34 -9.61
C GLU A 54 -4.16 -6.20 -9.63
N VAL A 55 -3.14 -5.81 -8.85
CA VAL A 55 -1.92 -6.60 -8.70
C VAL A 55 -2.21 -7.94 -8.03
N LEU A 56 -3.03 -7.93 -6.99
CA LEU A 56 -3.42 -9.16 -6.29
C LEU A 56 -4.16 -10.10 -7.26
N ALA A 57 -5.07 -9.55 -8.05
CA ALA A 57 -5.81 -10.33 -9.04
C ALA A 57 -4.88 -10.93 -10.12
N GLU A 58 -3.93 -10.15 -10.63
CA GLU A 58 -2.96 -10.64 -11.61
C GLU A 58 -2.14 -11.81 -11.06
N LEU A 59 -1.63 -11.67 -9.84
CA LEU A 59 -0.83 -12.73 -9.22
C LEU A 59 -1.67 -13.96 -8.91
N ASN A 60 -2.90 -13.77 -8.44
CA ASN A 60 -3.81 -14.87 -8.17
C ASN A 60 -4.16 -15.66 -9.45
N ALA A 61 -4.24 -14.98 -10.59
CA ALA A 61 -4.43 -15.63 -11.87
C ALA A 61 -3.26 -16.55 -12.26
N LEU A 62 -2.07 -16.30 -11.72
CA LEU A 62 -0.89 -17.14 -11.92
C LEU A 62 -0.82 -18.31 -10.92
N GLY A 63 -1.70 -18.36 -9.93
CA GLY A 63 -1.73 -19.44 -8.95
C GLY A 63 -1.40 -19.05 -7.51
N TYR A 64 -1.07 -17.78 -7.25
CA TYR A 64 -0.87 -17.30 -5.88
C TYR A 64 -2.21 -17.18 -5.15
N ARG A 65 -2.18 -17.09 -3.83
CA ARG A 65 -3.37 -16.99 -2.98
C ARG A 65 -3.27 -15.75 -2.12
N LEU A 66 -3.44 -14.59 -2.75
CA LEU A 66 -3.34 -13.29 -2.10
C LEU A 66 -4.74 -12.72 -1.86
N PHE A 67 -4.82 -11.86 -0.87
CA PHE A 67 -6.04 -11.15 -0.50
C PHE A 67 -5.63 -9.74 -0.06
N PRO A 68 -6.56 -8.78 0.00
CA PRO A 68 -6.22 -7.43 0.46
C PRO A 68 -5.58 -7.45 1.84
N GLY A 69 -4.42 -6.79 1.95
CA GLY A 69 -3.59 -6.80 3.17
C GLY A 69 -2.51 -7.87 3.18
N ALA A 70 -2.56 -8.86 2.28
CA ALA A 70 -1.61 -9.98 2.26
C ALA A 70 -0.16 -9.51 2.10
N LEU A 71 0.08 -8.49 1.30
CA LEU A 71 1.43 -8.01 1.00
C LEU A 71 1.92 -6.94 1.97
N GLY A 72 1.15 -6.66 3.01
CA GLY A 72 1.51 -5.67 4.03
C GLY A 72 1.03 -4.26 3.71
N GLU A 73 0.17 -4.10 2.71
CA GLU A 73 -0.34 -2.78 2.36
C GLU A 73 -1.43 -2.32 3.35
N ASN A 74 -1.36 -1.04 3.70
CA ASN A 74 -2.37 -0.36 4.51
C ASN A 74 -3.59 0.02 3.68
N LEU A 75 -3.33 0.49 2.45
CA LEU A 75 -4.38 0.85 1.51
C LEU A 75 -4.31 -0.11 0.34
N THR A 76 -5.33 -0.96 0.23
CA THR A 76 -5.59 -1.69 -1.01
C THR A 76 -6.48 -0.80 -1.85
N THR A 77 -6.04 -0.48 -3.06
CA THR A 77 -6.70 0.51 -3.91
C THR A 77 -7.32 -0.15 -5.14
N SER A 78 -8.29 0.52 -5.74
CA SER A 78 -8.84 0.13 -7.02
C SER A 78 -8.85 1.29 -8.00
N GLN A 79 -8.67 0.98 -9.28
CA GLN A 79 -8.70 1.94 -10.38
C GLN A 79 -7.67 3.07 -10.28
N LEU A 80 -6.65 2.91 -9.43
CA LEU A 80 -5.54 3.85 -9.33
C LEU A 80 -4.43 3.39 -10.27
N ASP A 81 -4.03 4.27 -11.19
CA ASP A 81 -2.99 3.95 -12.16
C ASP A 81 -1.61 4.17 -11.54
N TYR A 82 -0.91 3.07 -11.30
CA TYR A 82 0.44 3.10 -10.71
C TYR A 82 1.54 3.30 -11.74
N SER A 83 1.24 3.21 -13.06
CA SER A 83 2.26 3.17 -14.10
C SER A 83 3.10 4.43 -14.23
N GLY A 84 2.55 5.58 -13.91
CA GLY A 84 3.26 6.86 -13.99
C GLY A 84 3.68 7.43 -12.65
N MET A 85 3.56 6.66 -11.58
CA MET A 85 3.86 7.18 -10.25
C MET A 85 5.35 7.46 -10.04
N GLN A 86 5.63 8.55 -9.36
CA GLN A 86 6.98 9.00 -9.01
C GLN A 86 7.01 9.55 -7.60
N ALA A 87 8.16 9.45 -6.97
CA ALA A 87 8.39 10.09 -5.67
C ALA A 87 8.12 11.59 -5.77
N GLY A 88 7.50 12.15 -4.74
CA GLY A 88 7.14 13.56 -4.69
C GLY A 88 5.73 13.87 -5.21
N GLN A 89 5.06 12.90 -5.82
CA GLN A 89 3.67 13.10 -6.22
C GLN A 89 2.77 13.05 -5.00
N SER A 90 1.83 14.00 -4.91
CA SER A 90 0.87 14.07 -3.81
C SER A 90 -0.54 13.74 -4.29
N PHE A 91 -1.31 13.17 -3.37
CA PHE A 91 -2.69 12.75 -3.62
C PHE A 91 -3.57 13.18 -2.45
N ARG A 92 -4.80 13.57 -2.78
CA ARG A 92 -5.85 13.72 -1.78
C ARG A 92 -6.58 12.40 -1.65
N ILE A 93 -6.91 12.04 -0.42
CA ILE A 93 -7.72 10.85 -0.11
C ILE A 93 -8.94 11.30 0.68
N GLY A 94 -10.12 11.05 0.12
CA GLY A 94 -11.37 11.50 0.73
C GLY A 94 -11.46 13.02 0.75
N SER A 95 -12.06 13.56 1.81
CA SER A 95 -12.29 14.99 1.93
C SER A 95 -11.18 15.75 2.66
N GLN A 96 -10.33 15.06 3.42
CA GLN A 96 -9.41 15.72 4.36
C GLN A 96 -7.96 15.33 4.20
N CYS A 97 -7.66 14.07 3.85
CA CYS A 97 -6.32 13.55 3.93
C CYS A 97 -5.49 13.85 2.67
N GLU A 98 -4.20 14.07 2.87
CA GLU A 98 -3.24 14.22 1.78
C GLU A 98 -1.98 13.41 2.08
N ILE A 99 -1.45 12.75 1.06
CA ILE A 99 -0.24 11.96 1.14
C ILE A 99 0.71 12.32 0.02
N GLU A 100 1.99 11.99 0.21
CA GLU A 100 3.02 12.14 -0.81
C GLU A 100 3.79 10.85 -0.96
N LEU A 101 3.95 10.38 -2.20
CA LEU A 101 4.73 9.17 -2.48
C LEU A 101 6.21 9.41 -2.18
N THR A 102 6.83 8.46 -1.49
CA THR A 102 8.24 8.58 -1.10
C THR A 102 9.15 7.66 -1.88
N LYS A 103 8.82 6.37 -1.96
CA LYS A 103 9.62 5.40 -2.70
C LYS A 103 8.82 4.16 -3.06
N LEU A 104 9.27 3.45 -4.08
CA LEU A 104 8.77 2.12 -4.41
C LEU A 104 9.11 1.15 -3.28
N ARG A 105 8.18 0.27 -2.96
CA ARG A 105 8.42 -0.81 -2.00
C ARG A 105 9.33 -1.85 -2.63
N GLU A 106 10.41 -2.19 -1.92
CA GLU A 106 11.27 -3.31 -2.25
C GLU A 106 10.70 -4.58 -1.63
N PRO A 107 10.31 -5.58 -2.44
CA PRO A 107 9.82 -6.84 -1.88
C PRO A 107 10.89 -7.55 -1.06
N CYS A 108 10.55 -8.00 0.13
CA CYS A 108 11.50 -8.57 1.08
C CYS A 108 11.19 -10.04 1.39
N ARG A 109 12.03 -10.63 2.24
CA ARG A 109 11.94 -12.05 2.60
C ARG A 109 10.69 -12.42 3.37
N THR A 110 10.02 -11.46 4.01
CA THR A 110 8.75 -11.73 4.70
C THR A 110 7.69 -12.26 3.75
N LEU A 111 7.79 -11.96 2.45
CA LEU A 111 6.85 -12.45 1.43
C LEU A 111 7.10 -13.89 1.01
N ASP A 112 8.15 -14.54 1.53
CA ASP A 112 8.43 -15.94 1.20
C ASP A 112 7.28 -16.87 1.58
N VAL A 113 6.44 -16.48 2.53
CA VAL A 113 5.26 -17.25 2.93
C VAL A 113 4.27 -17.47 1.77
N TYR A 114 4.31 -16.63 0.74
CA TYR A 114 3.46 -16.76 -0.44
C TYR A 114 4.13 -17.49 -1.59
N ASN A 115 5.40 -17.83 -1.48
CA ASN A 115 6.10 -18.58 -2.52
C ASN A 115 5.57 -20.01 -2.59
N THR A 116 5.29 -20.47 -3.79
CA THR A 116 4.66 -21.75 -4.05
C THR A 116 5.49 -22.52 -5.06
N ALA A 117 5.67 -23.82 -4.80
CA ALA A 117 6.40 -24.68 -5.73
C ALA A 117 5.76 -24.66 -7.13
N GLY A 118 6.59 -24.53 -8.16
CA GLY A 118 6.13 -24.47 -9.53
C GLY A 118 5.81 -23.07 -10.04
N LEU A 119 5.81 -22.07 -9.15
CA LEU A 119 5.60 -20.67 -9.53
C LEU A 119 6.90 -19.87 -9.36
N ASP A 120 7.02 -18.76 -10.09
CA ASP A 120 8.10 -17.80 -9.86
C ASP A 120 8.04 -17.28 -8.43
N LYS A 121 9.15 -16.83 -7.90
CA LYS A 121 9.15 -16.15 -6.61
C LYS A 121 8.37 -14.87 -6.71
N ILE A 122 7.50 -14.62 -5.71
CA ILE A 122 6.64 -13.45 -5.68
C ILE A 122 7.44 -12.14 -5.73
N GLN A 123 8.63 -12.12 -5.12
CA GLN A 123 9.51 -10.96 -5.12
C GLN A 123 9.89 -10.54 -6.54
N LYS A 124 10.16 -11.52 -7.41
CA LYS A 124 10.49 -11.25 -8.81
C LYS A 124 9.33 -10.56 -9.54
N LEU A 125 8.13 -11.07 -9.33
CA LEU A 125 6.94 -10.52 -10.00
C LEU A 125 6.58 -9.14 -9.48
N LEU A 126 6.75 -8.89 -8.18
CA LEU A 126 6.45 -7.59 -7.60
C LEU A 126 7.44 -6.50 -8.00
N LYS A 127 8.67 -6.87 -8.40
CA LYS A 127 9.63 -5.90 -8.92
C LYS A 127 9.30 -5.42 -10.33
N LEU A 128 8.51 -6.17 -11.07
CA LEU A 128 8.14 -5.80 -12.42
C LEU A 128 7.13 -4.65 -12.39
N ALA A 129 7.39 -3.59 -13.17
CA ALA A 129 6.49 -2.45 -13.37
C ALA A 129 5.99 -1.79 -12.08
N GLY A 130 6.81 -1.83 -11.01
CA GLY A 130 6.44 -1.20 -9.73
C GLY A 130 5.26 -1.86 -9.01
N ARG A 131 5.02 -3.14 -9.26
CA ARG A 131 3.89 -3.88 -8.67
C ARG A 131 3.98 -4.06 -7.16
N GLY A 132 5.18 -3.85 -6.57
CA GLY A 132 5.38 -3.95 -5.12
C GLY A 132 4.69 -2.86 -4.31
N GLY A 133 4.17 -1.84 -4.97
CA GLY A 133 3.47 -0.74 -4.34
C GLY A 133 4.37 0.43 -4.00
N TRP A 134 3.76 1.48 -3.46
CA TRP A 134 4.44 2.71 -3.09
C TRP A 134 4.27 3.00 -1.61
N TYR A 135 5.38 3.38 -0.97
CA TYR A 135 5.33 4.02 0.33
C TYR A 135 4.93 5.48 0.19
N ALA A 136 4.27 6.00 1.21
CA ALA A 136 3.86 7.39 1.28
C ALA A 136 4.05 7.96 2.67
N ARG A 137 4.28 9.26 2.74
CA ARG A 137 4.22 10.03 3.97
C ARG A 137 2.91 10.81 4.03
N VAL A 138 2.52 11.19 5.23
CA VAL A 138 1.25 11.87 5.47
C VAL A 138 1.47 13.37 5.52
N LEU A 139 0.81 14.11 4.63
CA LEU A 139 0.85 15.57 4.60
C LEU A 139 -0.28 16.17 5.44
N LYS A 140 -1.48 15.57 5.35
CA LYS A 140 -2.64 15.98 6.15
C LYS A 140 -3.31 14.76 6.74
N PRO A 141 -3.36 14.65 8.08
CA PRO A 141 -4.06 13.55 8.74
C PRO A 141 -5.58 13.72 8.68
N GLY A 142 -6.31 12.71 9.11
CA GLY A 142 -7.78 12.74 9.15
C GLY A 142 -8.36 11.34 9.09
N LEU A 143 -9.66 11.25 8.83
CA LEU A 143 -10.37 9.98 8.76
C LEU A 143 -10.37 9.43 7.33
N LEU A 144 -10.22 8.11 7.22
CA LEU A 144 -10.28 7.38 5.96
C LEU A 144 -11.35 6.30 6.02
N PHE A 145 -12.03 6.11 4.90
CA PHE A 145 -13.08 5.10 4.75
C PHE A 145 -12.89 4.33 3.44
N PRO A 146 -13.26 3.05 3.39
CA PRO A 146 -13.37 2.36 2.10
C PRO A 146 -14.29 3.14 1.16
N GLY A 147 -13.91 3.23 -0.10
CA GLY A 147 -14.64 4.04 -1.08
C GLY A 147 -14.16 5.48 -1.21
N ASP A 148 -13.33 5.95 -0.29
CA ASP A 148 -12.74 7.29 -0.40
C ASP A 148 -11.95 7.40 -1.69
N LYS A 149 -12.13 8.51 -2.41
CA LYS A 149 -11.44 8.77 -3.66
C LYS A 149 -10.00 9.17 -3.41
N ILE A 150 -9.12 8.69 -4.29
CA ILE A 150 -7.70 9.04 -4.30
C ILE A 150 -7.45 9.84 -5.57
N THR A 151 -7.12 11.11 -5.42
CA THR A 151 -7.01 12.04 -6.54
C THR A 151 -5.62 12.68 -6.56
N PHE A 152 -4.97 12.65 -7.73
CA PHE A 152 -3.68 13.33 -7.92
C PHE A 152 -3.82 14.83 -7.69
N LEU A 153 -2.90 15.41 -6.93
CA LEU A 153 -2.86 16.85 -6.64
C LEU A 153 -1.70 17.54 -7.36
N ALA A 154 -0.47 17.09 -7.10
CA ALA A 154 0.71 17.80 -7.58
C ALA A 154 1.95 16.91 -7.59
N GLN A 155 2.95 17.35 -8.36
CA GLN A 155 4.31 16.85 -8.30
C GLN A 155 5.15 17.89 -7.56
N VAL A 156 5.74 17.48 -6.42
CA VAL A 156 6.68 18.34 -5.71
C VAL A 156 8.05 18.19 -6.36
N VAL A 157 8.63 19.32 -6.71
CA VAL A 157 9.94 19.37 -7.37
C VAL A 157 11.05 19.39 -6.32
#